data_fe0eb41c84748eced6d300ba5c9cf40a
#
_entry.id   fe0eb41c84748eced6d300ba5c9cf40a
#
_cell.length_a   1.000
_cell.length_b   1.000
_cell.length_c   1.000
_cell.angle_alpha   90.00
_cell.angle_beta   90.00
_cell.angle_gamma   90.00
#
_symmetry.space_group_name_H-M   'P 1'
#
loop_
_entity.id
_entity.type
_entity.pdbx_description
1 polymer ?
#
loop_
_entity_poly.entity_id
_entity_poly.type
_entity_poly.pdbx_seq_one_letter_code
_entity_poly.pdbx_strand_id
1 'polypeptide(L)'
;MITTTPSKIPIIKSDWLKKGLHITAMGSDAEQKNELDPNIIKECDVYVPDNQSQTSILGELNHAIKAGIISTDSKYNDLGKVIINSNLGRKNINDITVADLTGTGVQDTAIARHTFSLSQEKKLGVQLD
;
A
#
# COMPACT_ATOMS: atom_id res chain seq x y z
N MET A 1 2.98 -12.00 1.87
CA MET A 1 1.95 -12.21 0.81
C MET A 1 1.87 -10.95 -0.02
N ILE A 2 1.70 -11.06 -1.35
CA ILE A 2 1.52 -9.90 -2.25
C ILE A 2 0.29 -10.17 -3.10
N THR A 3 -0.58 -9.17 -3.26
CA THR A 3 -1.75 -9.21 -4.13
C THR A 3 -1.65 -8.12 -5.19
N THR A 4 -1.94 -8.47 -6.45
CA THR A 4 -1.80 -7.57 -7.62
C THR A 4 -2.88 -7.88 -8.66
N THR A 5 -4.10 -8.17 -8.22
CA THR A 5 -5.17 -8.64 -9.10
C THR A 5 -6.17 -7.53 -9.44
N PRO A 6 -6.96 -7.65 -10.50
CA PRO A 6 -8.07 -6.73 -10.78
C PRO A 6 -9.36 -7.11 -10.03
N SER A 7 -9.27 -7.89 -8.95
CA SER A 7 -10.45 -8.40 -8.25
C SER A 7 -11.33 -7.25 -7.72
N LYS A 8 -12.63 -7.47 -7.76
CA LYS A 8 -13.65 -6.57 -7.21
C LYS A 8 -14.30 -7.13 -5.93
N ILE A 9 -13.86 -8.31 -5.52
CA ILE A 9 -14.30 -8.99 -4.30
C ILE A 9 -13.06 -9.50 -3.55
N PRO A 10 -13.10 -9.56 -2.21
CA PRO A 10 -11.99 -10.04 -1.41
C PRO A 10 -11.53 -11.44 -1.84
N ILE A 11 -10.23 -11.56 -2.11
CA ILE A 11 -9.56 -12.83 -2.41
C ILE A 11 -8.74 -13.33 -1.22
N ILE A 12 -8.43 -12.44 -0.26
CA ILE A 12 -7.77 -12.78 1.01
C ILE A 12 -8.79 -12.59 2.13
N LYS A 13 -8.97 -13.62 2.95
CA LYS A 13 -9.91 -13.64 4.07
C LYS A 13 -9.21 -13.31 5.38
N SER A 14 -9.92 -12.65 6.32
CA SER A 14 -9.38 -12.30 7.62
C SER A 14 -9.04 -13.53 8.48
N ASP A 15 -9.77 -14.61 8.36
CA ASP A 15 -9.51 -15.87 9.06
C ASP A 15 -8.20 -16.58 8.63
N TRP A 16 -7.54 -16.09 7.57
CA TRP A 16 -6.24 -16.58 7.13
C TRP A 16 -5.06 -15.84 7.77
N LEU A 17 -5.33 -14.79 8.54
CA LEU A 17 -4.28 -14.04 9.22
C LEU A 17 -3.51 -14.92 10.21
N LYS A 18 -2.19 -14.82 10.18
CA LYS A 18 -1.27 -15.52 11.07
C LYS A 18 -0.25 -14.54 11.61
N LYS A 19 0.18 -14.78 12.84
CA LYS A 19 1.25 -14.00 13.48
C LYS A 19 2.47 -13.89 12.57
N GLY A 20 3.01 -12.68 12.45
CA GLY A 20 4.16 -12.37 11.61
C GLY A 20 3.86 -12.20 10.13
N LEU A 21 2.61 -12.36 9.68
CA LEU A 21 2.24 -12.15 8.28
C LEU A 21 2.46 -10.69 7.88
N HIS A 22 3.01 -10.51 6.68
CA HIS A 22 3.00 -9.22 5.97
C HIS A 22 2.21 -9.37 4.67
N ILE A 23 1.28 -8.43 4.44
CA ILE A 23 0.50 -8.33 3.20
C ILE A 23 0.90 -7.03 2.51
N THR A 24 1.26 -7.11 1.23
CA THR A 24 1.37 -5.97 0.33
C THR A 24 0.21 -6.05 -0.65
N ALA A 25 -0.77 -5.17 -0.51
CA ALA A 25 -1.93 -5.07 -1.38
C ALA A 25 -1.68 -3.97 -2.41
N MET A 26 -1.62 -4.33 -3.68
CA MET A 26 -1.33 -3.42 -4.80
C MET A 26 -2.41 -3.42 -5.89
N GLY A 27 -3.33 -4.37 -5.85
CA GLY A 27 -4.32 -4.52 -6.92
C GLY A 27 -5.49 -3.54 -6.81
N SER A 28 -5.75 -2.99 -5.63
CA SER A 28 -6.87 -2.08 -5.36
C SER A 28 -6.51 -0.62 -5.68
N ASP A 29 -6.13 -0.37 -6.94
CA ASP A 29 -5.75 0.94 -7.49
C ASP A 29 -6.91 1.72 -8.12
N ALA A 30 -8.14 1.22 -7.96
CA ALA A 30 -9.37 1.84 -8.44
C ALA A 30 -10.51 1.59 -7.45
N GLU A 31 -11.47 2.51 -7.38
CA GLU A 31 -12.53 2.53 -6.37
C GLU A 31 -13.32 1.22 -6.23
N GLN A 32 -13.51 0.49 -7.35
CA GLN A 32 -14.27 -0.75 -7.38
C GLN A 32 -13.43 -2.01 -7.14
N LYS A 33 -12.10 -1.89 -7.09
CA LYS A 33 -11.21 -3.04 -6.85
C LYS A 33 -11.04 -3.28 -5.37
N ASN A 34 -11.09 -4.55 -4.98
CA ASN A 34 -10.94 -4.98 -3.59
C ASN A 34 -10.32 -6.37 -3.54
N GLU A 35 -9.19 -6.52 -2.89
CA GLU A 35 -8.48 -7.79 -2.76
C GLU A 35 -8.56 -8.36 -1.35
N LEU A 36 -8.66 -7.50 -0.32
CA LEU A 36 -8.64 -7.90 1.07
C LEU A 36 -10.04 -7.87 1.69
N ASP A 37 -10.33 -8.82 2.56
CA ASP A 37 -11.46 -8.71 3.48
C ASP A 37 -11.28 -7.44 4.32
N PRO A 38 -12.27 -6.52 4.36
CA PRO A 38 -12.18 -5.29 5.10
C PRO A 38 -11.82 -5.44 6.58
N ASN A 39 -12.14 -6.58 7.21
CA ASN A 39 -11.76 -6.87 8.59
C ASN A 39 -10.23 -6.97 8.77
N ILE A 40 -9.47 -7.31 7.73
CA ILE A 40 -8.00 -7.37 7.79
C ILE A 40 -7.41 -6.03 8.23
N ILE A 41 -7.98 -4.90 7.77
CA ILE A 41 -7.50 -3.55 8.16
C ILE A 41 -7.72 -3.29 9.65
N LYS A 42 -8.77 -3.84 10.25
CA LYS A 42 -9.06 -3.73 11.68
C LYS A 42 -8.21 -4.68 12.51
N GLU A 43 -7.94 -5.87 12.01
CA GLU A 43 -7.30 -6.96 12.75
C GLU A 43 -5.77 -6.94 12.66
N CYS A 44 -5.20 -6.22 11.69
CA CYS A 44 -3.74 -6.07 11.62
C CYS A 44 -3.19 -5.15 12.71
N ASP A 45 -1.97 -5.43 13.17
CA ASP A 45 -1.29 -4.62 14.17
C ASP A 45 -0.76 -3.30 13.60
N VAL A 46 -0.37 -3.32 12.31
CA VAL A 46 0.15 -2.14 11.61
C VAL A 46 -0.42 -2.09 10.19
N TYR A 47 -1.17 -1.03 9.91
CA TYR A 47 -1.63 -0.70 8.56
C TYR A 47 -0.90 0.54 8.05
N VAL A 48 -0.34 0.46 6.85
CA VAL A 48 0.46 1.51 6.21
C VAL A 48 -0.05 1.76 4.80
N PRO A 49 -0.78 2.85 4.56
CA PRO A 49 -1.13 3.28 3.20
C PRO A 49 0.07 3.95 2.51
N ASP A 50 0.16 3.88 1.18
CA ASP A 50 1.09 4.73 0.44
C ASP A 50 0.74 6.21 0.59
N ASN A 51 -0.55 6.53 0.55
CA ASN A 51 -1.13 7.84 0.85
C ASN A 51 -2.54 7.66 1.43
N GLN A 52 -2.77 8.03 2.70
CA GLN A 52 -4.05 7.80 3.35
C GLN A 52 -5.22 8.50 2.63
N SER A 53 -5.02 9.70 2.12
CA SER A 53 -6.09 10.43 1.40
C SER A 53 -6.52 9.67 0.15
N GLN A 54 -5.59 9.03 -0.54
CA GLN A 54 -5.86 8.25 -1.74
C GLN A 54 -6.47 6.88 -1.41
N THR A 55 -5.91 6.14 -0.45
CA THR A 55 -6.42 4.82 -0.05
C THR A 55 -7.82 4.87 0.56
N SER A 56 -8.21 6.02 1.14
CA SER A 56 -9.59 6.24 1.61
C SER A 56 -10.62 6.35 0.47
N ILE A 57 -10.17 6.56 -0.78
CA ILE A 57 -11.02 6.71 -1.96
C ILE A 57 -10.90 5.48 -2.87
N LEU A 58 -9.68 4.96 -3.05
CA LEU A 58 -9.36 3.86 -3.96
C LEU A 58 -9.07 2.59 -3.16
N GLY A 59 -8.01 2.43 -2.46
CA GLY A 59 -7.41 1.27 -1.83
C GLY A 59 -8.33 0.39 -0.95
N GLU A 60 -7.72 -0.52 -0.24
CA GLU A 60 -8.41 -1.44 0.67
C GLU A 60 -9.09 -0.70 1.84
N LEU A 61 -8.51 0.44 2.28
CA LEU A 61 -9.10 1.29 3.33
C LEU A 61 -10.47 1.82 2.93
N ASN A 62 -10.69 2.18 1.66
CA ASN A 62 -11.98 2.60 1.14
C ASN A 62 -13.08 1.58 1.43
N HIS A 63 -12.80 0.29 1.22
CA HIS A 63 -13.76 -0.78 1.45
C HIS A 63 -14.02 -1.00 2.94
N ALA A 64 -13.01 -0.88 3.79
CA ALA A 64 -13.17 -0.98 5.24
C ALA A 64 -14.00 0.19 5.81
N ILE A 65 -13.84 1.39 5.27
CA ILE A 65 -14.66 2.56 5.61
C ILE A 65 -16.10 2.37 5.11
N LYS A 66 -16.31 1.99 3.86
CA LYS A 66 -17.64 1.76 3.28
C LYS A 66 -18.41 0.66 4.01
N ALA A 67 -17.71 -0.35 4.51
CA ALA A 67 -18.30 -1.42 5.33
C ALA A 67 -18.57 -1.00 6.80
N GLY A 68 -18.20 0.21 7.21
CA GLY A 68 -18.36 0.70 8.59
C GLY A 68 -17.44 0.03 9.61
N ILE A 69 -16.40 -0.69 9.15
CA ILE A 69 -15.43 -1.40 9.99
C ILE A 69 -14.38 -0.44 10.54
N ILE A 70 -13.98 0.53 9.74
CA ILE A 70 -13.03 1.59 10.07
C ILE A 70 -13.74 2.95 10.00
N SER A 71 -13.50 3.83 10.97
CA SER A 71 -14.03 5.19 10.95
C SER A 71 -13.31 6.04 9.89
N THR A 72 -14.04 6.94 9.24
CA THR A 72 -13.50 7.97 8.35
C THR A 72 -12.46 8.86 9.01
N ASP A 73 -12.54 9.04 10.34
CA ASP A 73 -11.63 9.87 11.13
C ASP A 73 -10.36 9.13 11.57
N SER A 74 -10.24 7.84 11.27
CA SER A 74 -9.07 7.04 11.61
C SER A 74 -7.82 7.62 10.93
N LYS A 75 -6.70 7.65 11.67
CA LYS A 75 -5.42 8.20 11.18
C LYS A 75 -4.37 7.11 11.13
N TYR A 76 -3.72 7.02 10.01
CA TYR A 76 -2.62 6.08 9.74
C TYR A 76 -1.36 6.84 9.33
N ASN A 77 -0.23 6.20 9.48
CA ASN A 77 1.03 6.76 9.01
C ASN A 77 1.28 6.31 7.57
N ASP A 78 1.37 7.27 6.66
CA ASP A 78 1.72 6.99 5.27
C ASP A 78 3.10 6.34 5.17
N LEU A 79 3.32 5.57 4.11
CA LEU A 79 4.57 4.85 3.84
C LEU A 79 5.80 5.75 3.94
N GLY A 80 5.72 6.98 3.45
CA GLY A 80 6.81 7.96 3.55
C GLY A 80 7.23 8.25 4.99
N LYS A 81 6.26 8.35 5.92
CA LYS A 81 6.55 8.56 7.35
C LYS A 81 7.22 7.33 7.97
N VAL A 82 6.77 6.13 7.58
CA VAL A 82 7.35 4.86 8.06
C VAL A 82 8.79 4.69 7.58
N ILE A 83 9.09 5.09 6.34
CA ILE A 83 10.46 5.05 5.78
C ILE A 83 11.40 5.98 6.57
N ILE A 84 10.93 7.19 6.94
CA ILE A 84 11.74 8.15 7.71
C ILE A 84 11.88 7.71 9.17
N ASN A 85 10.86 7.09 9.73
CA ASN A 85 10.84 6.63 11.13
C ASN A 85 10.31 5.19 11.21
N SER A 86 11.23 4.23 11.21
CA SER A 86 10.91 2.80 11.26
C SER A 86 10.12 2.37 12.51
N ASN A 87 10.13 3.17 13.59
CA ASN A 87 9.31 2.92 14.78
C ASN A 87 7.80 3.04 14.52
N LEU A 88 7.40 3.58 13.38
CA LEU A 88 5.99 3.64 12.95
C LEU A 88 5.55 2.38 12.20
N GLY A 89 6.48 1.50 11.85
CA GLY A 89 6.22 0.23 11.18
C GLY A 89 6.12 -0.94 12.17
N ARG A 90 6.46 -2.13 11.68
CA ARG A 90 6.49 -3.37 12.46
C ARG A 90 7.43 -3.24 13.67
N LYS A 91 6.94 -3.59 14.85
CA LYS A 91 7.71 -3.55 16.11
C LYS A 91 8.07 -4.93 16.61
N ASN A 92 7.26 -5.93 16.30
CA ASN A 92 7.44 -7.30 16.78
C ASN A 92 7.41 -8.28 15.61
N ILE A 93 8.17 -9.36 15.71
CA ILE A 93 8.20 -10.42 14.70
C ILE A 93 6.81 -11.05 14.47
N ASN A 94 5.96 -11.03 15.48
CA ASN A 94 4.61 -11.58 15.42
C ASN A 94 3.57 -10.60 14.89
N ASP A 95 3.89 -9.32 14.72
CA ASP A 95 2.93 -8.33 14.22
C ASP A 95 2.42 -8.71 12.83
N ILE A 96 1.11 -8.60 12.64
CA ILE A 96 0.46 -8.68 11.33
C ILE A 96 0.50 -7.29 10.72
N THR A 97 1.07 -7.16 9.54
CA THR A 97 1.25 -5.85 8.91
C THR A 97 0.68 -5.83 7.50
N VAL A 98 0.05 -4.72 7.13
CA VAL A 98 -0.54 -4.50 5.80
C VAL A 98 0.04 -3.22 5.21
N ALA A 99 0.55 -3.29 3.99
CA ALA A 99 0.85 -2.14 3.15
C ALA A 99 -0.20 -2.06 2.03
N ASP A 100 -0.92 -0.95 1.97
CA ASP A 100 -1.94 -0.68 0.96
C ASP A 100 -1.39 0.33 -0.03
N LEU A 101 -1.11 -0.13 -1.24
CA LEU A 101 -0.39 0.62 -2.26
C LEU A 101 -1.30 0.84 -3.49
N THR A 102 -1.81 2.04 -3.61
CA THR A 102 -2.72 2.42 -4.71
C THR A 102 -2.00 3.04 -5.90
N GLY A 103 -0.67 3.22 -5.79
CA GLY A 103 0.15 3.88 -6.79
C GLY A 103 0.07 5.41 -6.70
N THR A 104 1.23 6.04 -6.52
CA THR A 104 1.33 7.49 -6.43
C THR A 104 2.32 8.02 -7.48
N GLY A 105 2.01 9.14 -8.13
CA GLY A 105 2.86 9.74 -9.16
C GLY A 105 4.27 10.10 -8.68
N VAL A 106 4.50 10.18 -7.37
CA VAL A 106 5.84 10.39 -6.81
C VAL A 106 6.75 9.19 -7.06
N GLN A 107 6.20 7.97 -7.11
CA GLN A 107 6.96 6.74 -7.39
C GLN A 107 7.48 6.75 -8.83
N ASP A 108 6.60 7.08 -9.79
CA ASP A 108 6.95 7.18 -11.21
C ASP A 108 7.99 8.29 -11.44
N THR A 109 7.79 9.44 -10.81
CA THR A 109 8.73 10.56 -10.88
C THR A 109 10.10 10.18 -10.31
N ALA A 110 10.14 9.49 -9.18
CA ALA A 110 11.38 9.09 -8.53
C ALA A 110 12.17 8.10 -9.39
N ILE A 111 11.52 7.05 -9.92
CA ILE A 111 12.19 6.06 -10.77
C ILE A 111 12.62 6.65 -12.10
N ALA A 112 11.81 7.52 -12.72
CA ALA A 112 12.16 8.19 -13.97
C ALA A 112 13.41 9.07 -13.79
N ARG A 113 13.47 9.87 -12.73
CA ARG A 113 14.65 10.71 -12.42
C ARG A 113 15.89 9.86 -12.15
N HIS A 114 15.75 8.79 -11.38
CA HIS A 114 16.85 7.88 -11.09
C HIS A 114 17.38 7.22 -12.37
N THR A 115 16.48 6.70 -13.20
CA THR A 115 16.84 6.08 -14.49
C THR A 115 17.53 7.08 -15.42
N PHE A 116 17.01 8.30 -15.51
CA PHE A 116 17.62 9.37 -16.31
C PHE A 116 19.05 9.67 -15.82
N SER A 117 19.24 9.85 -14.52
CA SER A 117 20.58 10.12 -13.94
C SER A 117 21.56 8.98 -14.23
N LEU A 118 21.14 7.72 -14.08
CA LEU A 118 21.96 6.56 -14.40
C LEU A 118 22.30 6.48 -15.90
N SER A 119 21.35 6.81 -16.77
CA SER A 119 21.57 6.84 -18.22
C SER A 119 22.61 7.87 -18.61
N GLN A 120 22.56 9.06 -18.01
CA GLN A 120 23.57 10.11 -18.21
C GLN A 120 24.97 9.65 -17.75
N GLU A 121 25.04 9.11 -16.52
CA GLU A 121 26.31 8.62 -15.96
C GLU A 121 26.93 7.52 -16.82
N LYS A 122 26.12 6.56 -17.25
CA LYS A 122 26.56 5.41 -18.07
C LYS A 122 26.63 5.71 -19.56
N LYS A 123 26.29 6.92 -19.99
CA LYS A 123 26.23 7.33 -21.41
C LYS A 123 25.36 6.38 -22.25
N LEU A 124 24.20 5.99 -21.72
CA LEU A 124 23.23 5.13 -22.39
C LEU A 124 22.15 5.96 -23.08
N GLY A 125 21.65 5.45 -24.20
CA GLY A 125 20.60 6.11 -24.98
C GLY A 125 21.14 7.06 -26.05
N VAL A 126 20.22 7.73 -26.73
CA VAL A 126 20.48 8.73 -27.77
C VAL A 126 19.88 10.05 -27.32
N GLN A 127 20.68 11.11 -27.36
CA GLN A 127 20.17 12.46 -27.13
C GLN A 127 19.52 12.94 -28.43
N LEU A 128 18.26 13.36 -28.32
CA LEU A 128 17.52 13.99 -29.40
C LEU A 128 17.63 15.51 -29.25
N ASP A 129 17.93 16.20 -30.35
CA ASP A 129 17.96 17.67 -30.43
C ASP A 129 16.53 18.26 -30.49
#